data_23e7d8fe47475e74fa2b0e7433fc9d0f
#
_entry.id   23e7d8fe47475e74fa2b0e7433fc9d0f
#
_cell.length_a   1.000
_cell.length_b   1.000
_cell.length_c   1.000
_cell.angle_alpha   90.00
_cell.angle_beta   90.00
_cell.angle_gamma   90.00
#
_symmetry.space_group_name_H-M   'P 1'
#
loop_
_entity.id
_entity.type
_entity.pdbx_description
1 polymer ?
#
loop_
_entity_poly.entity_id
_entity_poly.type
_entity_poly.pdbx_seq_one_letter_code
_entity_poly.pdbx_strand_id
1 'polypeptide(L)'
;TIIHDGDIVSIIPVIHGGASKKLIFEIEKKQIQILEIRGKKELNIKLIDNLRKNYPKIKFQVVSSNFILNLSHFKKILSLSINAEKNKILLSKKIETDILMRFAVTLQISNAISSAGMKPSTNFILIAIGNKNQFSSIYSELSDSCVNLFSKNNDLFLKKHFNISK
;
A
#
# COMPACT_ATOMS: atom_id res chain seq x y z
N THR A 1 7.55 13.64 19.51
CA THR A 1 8.27 12.97 18.40
C THR A 1 8.89 14.05 17.54
N ILE A 2 10.20 13.98 17.36
CA ILE A 2 10.90 14.89 16.46
C ILE A 2 10.62 14.44 15.03
N ILE A 3 10.05 15.34 14.24
CA ILE A 3 9.80 15.10 12.82
C ILE A 3 10.99 15.66 12.06
N HIS A 4 11.68 14.80 11.30
CA HIS A 4 12.78 15.19 10.43
C HIS A 4 12.28 15.48 9.02
N ASP A 5 13.06 16.23 8.26
CA ASP A 5 12.76 16.51 6.86
C ASP A 5 12.65 15.19 6.09
N GLY A 6 11.53 14.98 5.39
CA GLY A 6 11.21 13.72 4.72
C GLY A 6 10.50 12.68 5.58
N ASP A 7 10.27 12.97 6.84
CA ASP A 7 9.55 12.06 7.72
C ASP A 7 8.05 12.02 7.41
N ILE A 8 7.45 10.93 7.85
CA ILE A 8 6.03 10.67 7.63
C ILE A 8 5.22 11.31 8.76
N VAL A 9 4.28 12.17 8.40
CA VAL A 9 3.30 12.70 9.34
C VAL A 9 2.06 11.81 9.28
N SER A 10 1.84 11.04 10.33
CA SER A 10 0.67 10.17 10.44
C SER A 10 -0.47 10.88 11.15
N ILE A 11 -1.64 10.89 10.49
CA ILE A 11 -2.89 11.23 11.13
C ILE A 11 -3.56 9.90 11.47
N ILE A 12 -3.35 9.44 12.69
CA ILE A 12 -3.92 8.19 13.18
C ILE A 12 -5.21 8.54 13.91
N PRO A 13 -6.36 8.09 13.45
CA PRO A 13 -7.58 8.22 14.23
C PRO A 13 -7.40 7.48 15.56
N VAL A 14 -7.87 8.09 16.63
CA VAL A 14 -7.79 7.48 17.96
C VAL A 14 -8.54 6.15 17.93
N ILE A 15 -7.81 5.08 18.20
CA ILE A 15 -8.36 3.73 18.17
C ILE A 15 -8.44 3.24 19.61
N HIS A 16 -9.65 2.94 20.03
CA HIS A 16 -9.88 2.36 21.34
C HIS A 16 -9.69 0.84 21.26
N GLY A 17 -8.60 0.35 21.86
CA GLY A 17 -8.42 -1.06 22.20
C GLY A 17 -8.20 -2.01 21.06
N GLY A 18 -7.61 -1.61 19.91
CA GLY A 18 -7.38 -2.57 18.85
C GLY A 18 -6.68 -2.04 17.62
N ALA A 19 -6.48 -2.95 16.67
CA ALA A 19 -5.89 -2.65 15.39
C ALA A 19 -6.85 -1.84 14.51
N SER A 20 -6.31 -0.95 13.70
CA SER A 20 -7.08 -0.13 12.77
C SER A 20 -7.39 -0.88 11.48
N LYS A 21 -8.55 -0.59 10.89
CA LYS A 21 -8.92 -1.04 9.56
C LYS A 21 -8.52 -0.07 8.46
N LYS A 22 -8.11 1.14 8.82
CA LYS A 22 -7.64 2.16 7.88
C LYS A 22 -6.58 3.01 8.54
N LEU A 23 -5.71 3.58 7.71
CA LEU A 23 -4.69 4.51 8.14
C LEU A 23 -4.56 5.61 7.10
N ILE A 24 -4.50 6.87 7.56
CA ILE A 24 -4.27 8.04 6.72
C ILE A 24 -3.02 8.75 7.24
N PHE A 25 -2.11 9.06 6.33
CA PHE A 25 -0.86 9.76 6.65
C PHE A 25 -0.37 10.57 5.47
N GLU A 26 0.64 11.39 5.70
CA GLU A 26 1.21 12.26 4.70
C GLU A 26 2.72 12.01 4.55
N ILE A 27 3.18 11.96 3.30
CA ILE A 27 4.61 11.89 2.96
C ILE A 27 4.87 12.99 1.93
N GLU A 28 5.79 13.91 2.22
CA GLU A 28 6.20 14.97 1.28
C GLU A 28 4.98 15.68 0.66
N LYS A 29 4.02 16.09 1.49
CA LYS A 29 2.76 16.74 1.10
C LYS A 29 1.79 15.88 0.31
N LYS A 30 2.11 14.62 0.05
CA LYS A 30 1.18 13.66 -0.54
C LYS A 30 0.36 12.98 0.55
N GLN A 31 -0.96 13.03 0.40
CA GLN A 31 -1.90 12.38 1.33
C GLN A 31 -2.14 10.94 0.87
N ILE A 32 -2.11 10.03 1.81
CA ILE A 32 -2.16 8.59 1.55
C ILE A 32 -3.15 7.95 2.51
N GLN A 33 -4.04 7.12 1.97
CA GLN A 33 -4.84 6.20 2.75
C GLN A 33 -4.47 4.78 2.40
N ILE A 34 -4.35 3.92 3.41
CA ILE A 34 -4.17 2.50 3.22
C ILE A 34 -5.27 1.71 3.90
N LEU A 35 -5.72 0.66 3.21
CA LEU A 35 -6.72 -0.29 3.68
C LEU A 35 -6.18 -1.69 3.43
N GLU A 36 -6.39 -2.60 4.37
CA GLU A 36 -6.15 -4.01 4.10
C GLU A 36 -7.46 -4.68 3.76
N ILE A 37 -7.50 -5.32 2.59
CA ILE A 37 -8.69 -5.94 2.03
C ILE A 37 -8.55 -7.45 2.11
N ARG A 38 -9.64 -8.12 2.54
CA ARG A 38 -9.68 -9.58 2.64
C ARG A 38 -9.57 -10.21 1.26
N GLY A 39 -8.66 -11.18 1.13
CA GLY A 39 -8.52 -11.97 -0.08
C GLY A 39 -9.71 -12.91 -0.28
N LYS A 40 -10.13 -13.08 -1.53
CA LYS A 40 -11.18 -14.01 -1.96
C LYS A 40 -10.59 -15.03 -2.93
N LYS A 41 -11.25 -16.19 -3.07
CA LYS A 41 -10.83 -17.23 -4.02
C LYS A 41 -10.74 -16.68 -5.44
N GLU A 42 -11.71 -15.87 -5.84
CA GLU A 42 -11.70 -15.21 -7.14
C GLU A 42 -11.10 -13.82 -7.03
N LEU A 43 -10.18 -13.52 -7.95
CA LEU A 43 -9.59 -12.19 -8.04
C LEU A 43 -10.64 -11.17 -8.46
N ASN A 44 -10.80 -10.13 -7.69
CA ASN A 44 -11.63 -8.98 -8.07
C ASN A 44 -10.82 -7.97 -8.89
N ILE A 45 -10.48 -8.35 -10.11
CA ILE A 45 -9.69 -7.52 -11.02
C ILE A 45 -10.39 -6.19 -11.29
N LYS A 46 -11.73 -6.22 -11.34
CA LYS A 46 -12.54 -5.02 -11.61
C LYS A 46 -12.53 -4.02 -10.47
N LEU A 47 -12.14 -4.41 -9.26
CA LEU A 47 -12.12 -3.52 -8.10
C LEU A 47 -11.27 -2.26 -8.37
N ILE A 48 -10.05 -2.46 -8.83
CA ILE A 48 -9.11 -1.35 -9.08
C ILE A 48 -9.56 -0.50 -10.25
N ASP A 49 -10.06 -1.12 -11.30
CA ASP A 49 -10.56 -0.40 -12.47
C ASP A 49 -11.77 0.46 -12.11
N ASN A 50 -12.68 -0.06 -11.28
CA ASN A 50 -13.84 0.68 -10.80
C ASN A 50 -13.40 1.86 -9.91
N LEU A 51 -12.45 1.65 -9.01
CA LEU A 51 -11.93 2.72 -8.17
C LEU A 51 -11.26 3.82 -9.01
N ARG A 52 -10.45 3.45 -9.98
CA ARG A 52 -9.81 4.41 -10.89
C ARG A 52 -10.84 5.20 -11.69
N LYS A 53 -11.90 4.55 -12.13
CA LYS A 53 -12.99 5.19 -12.84
C LYS A 53 -13.78 6.17 -11.97
N ASN A 54 -14.10 5.78 -10.74
CA ASN A 54 -14.90 6.58 -9.81
C ASN A 54 -14.09 7.71 -9.17
N TYR A 55 -12.77 7.53 -9.02
CA TYR A 55 -11.87 8.49 -8.38
C TYR A 55 -10.66 8.78 -9.29
N PRO A 56 -10.87 9.45 -10.44
CA PRO A 56 -9.82 9.59 -11.47
C PRO A 56 -8.60 10.40 -11.01
N LYS A 57 -8.75 11.21 -9.96
CA LYS A 57 -7.65 12.01 -9.39
C LYS A 57 -6.88 11.30 -8.30
N ILE A 58 -7.33 10.13 -7.88
CA ILE A 58 -6.64 9.30 -6.88
C ILE A 58 -5.80 8.26 -7.62
N LYS A 59 -4.57 8.10 -7.19
CA LYS A 59 -3.69 7.03 -7.67
C LYS A 59 -3.85 5.83 -6.77
N PHE A 60 -4.16 4.68 -7.36
CA PHE A 60 -4.37 3.43 -6.64
C PHE A 60 -3.31 2.40 -6.98
N GLN A 61 -2.84 1.68 -5.97
CA GLN A 61 -2.02 0.49 -6.13
C GLN A 61 -2.42 -0.56 -5.11
N VAL A 62 -2.25 -1.81 -5.48
CA VAL A 62 -2.49 -2.97 -4.63
C VAL A 62 -1.18 -3.72 -4.43
N VAL A 63 -0.90 -4.07 -3.19
CA VAL A 63 0.27 -4.90 -2.83
C VAL A 63 -0.21 -6.05 -1.96
N SER A 64 0.19 -7.27 -2.30
CA SER A 64 -0.11 -8.44 -1.47
C SER A 64 0.40 -8.22 -0.05
N SER A 65 -0.45 -8.46 0.95
CA SER A 65 -0.11 -8.25 2.36
C SER A 65 1.11 -9.05 2.80
N ASN A 66 1.40 -10.17 2.15
CA ASN A 66 2.56 -11.01 2.46
C ASN A 66 3.90 -10.28 2.22
N PHE A 67 3.93 -9.25 1.37
CA PHE A 67 5.13 -8.47 1.04
C PHE A 67 5.40 -7.33 2.01
N ILE A 68 4.59 -7.18 3.04
CA ILE A 68 4.70 -6.07 3.99
C ILE A 68 5.03 -6.63 5.37
N LEU A 69 6.17 -6.23 5.90
CA LEU A 69 6.61 -6.66 7.22
C LEU A 69 5.79 -5.99 8.32
N ASN A 70 5.70 -4.67 8.26
CA ASN A 70 4.99 -3.84 9.24
C ASN A 70 4.77 -2.44 8.66
N LEU A 71 4.16 -1.55 9.44
CA LEU A 71 3.90 -0.18 9.03
C LEU A 71 5.18 0.60 8.72
N SER A 72 6.23 0.41 9.50
CA SER A 72 7.52 1.08 9.28
C SER A 72 8.13 0.71 7.92
N HIS A 73 8.15 -0.57 7.59
CA HIS A 73 8.57 -1.07 6.28
C HIS A 73 7.73 -0.46 5.16
N PHE A 74 6.41 -0.47 5.32
CA PHE A 74 5.47 0.08 4.34
C PHE A 74 5.74 1.56 4.06
N LYS A 75 5.84 2.36 5.11
CA LYS A 75 6.12 3.80 5.00
C LYS A 75 7.48 4.07 4.35
N LYS A 76 8.48 3.26 4.68
CA LYS A 76 9.82 3.39 4.07
C LYS A 76 9.78 3.20 2.56
N ILE A 77 9.09 2.17 2.08
CA ILE A 77 8.95 1.91 0.65
C ILE A 77 8.20 3.07 -0.05
N LEU A 78 7.09 3.54 0.54
CA LEU A 78 6.36 4.68 -0.02
C LEU A 78 7.22 5.93 -0.09
N SER A 79 8.01 6.21 0.96
CA SER A 79 8.94 7.35 0.96
C SER A 79 9.95 7.27 -0.17
N LEU A 80 10.49 6.09 -0.43
CA LEU A 80 11.44 5.88 -1.53
C LEU A 80 10.78 6.20 -2.89
N SER A 81 9.58 5.73 -3.12
CA SER A 81 8.85 5.98 -4.37
C SER A 81 8.51 7.47 -4.54
N ILE A 82 8.01 8.11 -3.48
CA ILE A 82 7.64 9.52 -3.51
C ILE A 82 8.88 10.41 -3.74
N ASN A 83 9.99 10.11 -3.08
CA ASN A 83 11.24 10.82 -3.30
C ASN A 83 11.78 10.58 -4.72
N ALA A 84 11.65 9.37 -5.25
CA ALA A 84 12.04 9.06 -6.62
C ALA A 84 11.21 9.85 -7.64
N GLU A 85 9.91 9.99 -7.40
CA GLU A 85 9.05 10.82 -8.26
C GLU A 85 9.47 12.28 -8.22
N LYS A 86 9.71 12.83 -7.04
CA LYS A 86 10.18 14.21 -6.85
C LYS A 86 11.49 14.48 -7.58
N ASN A 87 12.41 13.51 -7.56
CA ASN A 87 13.73 13.61 -8.19
C ASN A 87 13.75 13.12 -9.65
N LYS A 88 12.60 12.74 -10.20
CA LYS A 88 12.45 12.25 -11.59
C LYS A 88 13.28 11.00 -11.90
N ILE A 89 13.41 10.10 -10.91
CA ILE A 89 14.17 8.86 -11.03
C ILE A 89 13.32 7.61 -10.70
N LEU A 90 12.04 7.66 -11.03
CA LEU A 90 11.16 6.50 -10.89
C LEU A 90 11.69 5.29 -11.67
N LEU A 91 11.46 4.10 -11.13
CA LEU A 91 11.77 2.83 -11.81
C LEU A 91 10.83 2.57 -13.00
N SER A 92 9.70 3.25 -13.04
CA SER A 92 8.71 3.16 -14.11
C SER A 92 8.10 4.54 -14.40
N LYS A 93 7.22 4.60 -15.40
CA LYS A 93 6.55 5.85 -15.77
C LYS A 93 5.56 6.36 -14.73
N LYS A 94 5.05 5.48 -13.86
CA LYS A 94 4.01 5.80 -12.88
C LYS A 94 4.47 5.44 -11.48
N ILE A 95 4.17 6.33 -10.51
CA ILE A 95 4.51 6.08 -9.11
C ILE A 95 3.85 4.81 -8.56
N GLU A 96 2.63 4.50 -8.99
CA GLU A 96 1.92 3.31 -8.56
C GLU A 96 2.68 2.03 -8.93
N THR A 97 3.24 1.99 -10.13
CA THR A 97 4.05 0.87 -10.60
C THR A 97 5.40 0.82 -9.89
N ASP A 98 6.02 1.97 -9.68
CA ASP A 98 7.28 2.08 -8.91
C ASP A 98 7.12 1.49 -7.50
N ILE A 99 6.04 1.83 -6.81
CA ILE A 99 5.73 1.30 -5.47
C ILE A 99 5.70 -0.23 -5.49
N LEU A 100 4.97 -0.82 -6.43
CA LEU A 100 4.85 -2.28 -6.53
C LEU A 100 6.21 -2.93 -6.81
N MET A 101 6.99 -2.34 -7.70
CA MET A 101 8.33 -2.83 -8.04
C MET A 101 9.27 -2.81 -6.84
N ARG A 102 9.18 -1.78 -5.98
CA ARG A 102 10.00 -1.68 -4.77
C ARG A 102 9.59 -2.71 -3.71
N PHE A 103 8.29 -2.96 -3.53
CA PHE A 103 7.85 -4.05 -2.64
C PHE A 103 8.30 -5.41 -3.14
N ALA A 104 8.25 -5.64 -4.43
CA ALA A 104 8.67 -6.91 -5.06
C ALA A 104 10.19 -7.02 -5.23
N VAL A 105 10.94 -5.95 -5.01
CA VAL A 105 12.40 -5.87 -5.20
C VAL A 105 12.80 -6.36 -6.60
N THR A 106 12.18 -5.78 -7.62
CA THR A 106 12.46 -6.12 -9.03
C THR A 106 12.43 -4.89 -9.91
N LEU A 107 13.20 -4.92 -10.98
CA LEU A 107 13.19 -3.90 -12.03
C LEU A 107 12.27 -4.25 -13.21
N GLN A 108 11.55 -5.38 -13.12
CA GLN A 108 10.64 -5.82 -14.17
C GLN A 108 9.19 -5.73 -13.68
N ILE A 109 8.38 -4.95 -14.39
CA ILE A 109 6.97 -4.73 -14.06
C ILE A 109 6.18 -6.03 -14.01
N SER A 110 6.38 -6.92 -14.97
CA SER A 110 5.71 -8.22 -15.03
C SER A 110 6.01 -9.08 -13.79
N ASN A 111 7.25 -9.09 -13.35
CA ASN A 111 7.65 -9.81 -12.14
C ASN A 111 7.04 -9.18 -10.88
N ALA A 112 6.97 -7.86 -10.81
CA ALA A 112 6.33 -7.16 -9.69
C ALA A 112 4.85 -7.53 -9.58
N ILE A 113 4.12 -7.50 -10.69
CA ILE A 113 2.70 -7.85 -10.74
C ILE A 113 2.48 -9.31 -10.34
N SER A 114 3.27 -10.24 -10.90
CA SER A 114 3.09 -11.67 -10.64
C SER A 114 3.47 -12.07 -9.21
N SER A 115 4.43 -11.41 -8.58
CA SER A 115 4.89 -11.75 -7.22
C SER A 115 4.14 -10.98 -6.14
N ALA A 116 4.08 -9.65 -6.24
CA ALA A 116 3.56 -8.78 -5.18
C ALA A 116 2.17 -8.19 -5.48
N GLY A 117 1.61 -8.44 -6.65
CA GLY A 117 0.25 -8.01 -6.99
C GLY A 117 -0.84 -8.80 -6.28
N MET A 118 -2.09 -8.53 -6.64
CA MET A 118 -3.25 -9.21 -6.07
C MET A 118 -3.21 -10.71 -6.39
N LYS A 119 -3.46 -11.55 -5.38
CA LYS A 119 -3.50 -13.01 -5.50
C LYS A 119 -4.76 -13.60 -4.87
N PRO A 120 -5.24 -14.76 -5.41
CA PRO A 120 -6.37 -15.45 -4.80
C PRO A 120 -6.12 -15.80 -3.34
N SER A 121 -7.14 -15.70 -2.51
CA SER A 121 -7.14 -16.08 -1.10
C SER A 121 -6.06 -15.40 -0.24
N THR A 122 -5.49 -14.31 -0.74
CA THR A 122 -4.45 -13.54 -0.04
C THR A 122 -4.93 -12.11 0.18
N ASN A 123 -4.86 -11.63 1.41
CA ASN A 123 -5.16 -10.24 1.70
C ASN A 123 -4.20 -9.31 0.96
N PHE A 124 -4.66 -8.12 0.67
CA PHE A 124 -3.83 -7.11 0.02
C PHE A 124 -4.04 -5.73 0.64
N ILE A 125 -3.03 -4.90 0.55
CA ILE A 125 -3.12 -3.49 0.93
C ILE A 125 -3.50 -2.69 -0.30
N LEU A 126 -4.60 -1.94 -0.19
CA LEU A 126 -4.98 -0.92 -1.16
C LEU A 126 -4.35 0.40 -0.72
N ILE A 127 -3.60 0.99 -1.61
CA ILE A 127 -2.95 2.29 -1.43
C ILE A 127 -3.69 3.31 -2.26
N ALA A 128 -4.16 4.39 -1.65
CA ALA A 128 -4.77 5.52 -2.32
C ALA A 128 -3.95 6.76 -2.06
N ILE A 129 -3.48 7.42 -3.11
CA ILE A 129 -2.66 8.65 -3.04
C ILE A 129 -3.43 9.77 -3.73
N GLY A 130 -3.73 10.84 -3.01
CA GLY A 130 -4.42 11.98 -3.56
C GLY A 130 -5.11 12.83 -2.51
N ASN A 131 -6.22 13.45 -2.87
CA ASN A 131 -6.95 14.33 -1.98
C ASN A 131 -7.68 13.54 -0.88
N LYS A 132 -7.33 13.82 0.37
CA LYS A 132 -7.95 13.16 1.54
C LYS A 132 -9.46 13.33 1.64
N ASN A 133 -10.04 14.34 0.99
CA ASN A 133 -11.49 14.56 1.00
C ASN A 133 -12.26 13.39 0.38
N GLN A 134 -11.63 12.58 -0.47
CA GLN A 134 -12.23 11.41 -1.09
C GLN A 134 -12.01 10.12 -0.30
N PHE A 135 -11.14 10.12 0.70
CA PHE A 135 -10.76 8.90 1.42
C PHE A 135 -11.91 8.27 2.21
N SER A 136 -12.79 9.07 2.81
CA SER A 136 -13.93 8.51 3.55
C SER A 136 -14.91 7.79 2.63
N SER A 137 -15.14 8.30 1.42
CA SER A 137 -15.98 7.65 0.42
C SER A 137 -15.38 6.32 -0.05
N ILE A 138 -14.08 6.28 -0.31
CA ILE A 138 -13.36 5.06 -0.69
C ILE A 138 -13.48 4.02 0.44
N TYR A 139 -13.24 4.43 1.68
CA TYR A 139 -13.37 3.53 2.83
C TYR A 139 -14.80 3.00 2.97
N SER A 140 -15.81 3.87 2.84
CA SER A 140 -17.22 3.47 2.95
C SER A 140 -17.60 2.39 1.94
N GLU A 141 -17.11 2.50 0.71
CA GLU A 141 -17.36 1.48 -0.33
C GLU A 141 -16.74 0.13 0.00
N LEU A 142 -15.62 0.12 0.72
CA LEU A 142 -14.80 -1.09 0.93
C LEU A 142 -14.83 -1.61 2.36
N SER A 143 -15.52 -0.92 3.27
CA SER A 143 -15.45 -1.19 4.71
C SER A 143 -15.80 -2.63 5.08
N ASP A 144 -16.79 -3.23 4.40
CA ASP A 144 -17.21 -4.62 4.66
C ASP A 144 -16.12 -5.64 4.32
N SER A 145 -15.21 -5.30 3.43
CA SER A 145 -14.09 -6.14 3.02
C SER A 145 -12.79 -5.81 3.75
N CYS A 146 -12.77 -4.73 4.54
CA CYS A 146 -11.59 -4.33 5.28
C CYS A 146 -11.34 -5.21 6.50
N VAL A 147 -10.07 -5.56 6.70
CA VAL A 147 -9.58 -6.25 7.88
C VAL A 147 -8.59 -5.37 8.64
N ASN A 148 -8.19 -5.78 9.83
CA ASN A 148 -7.21 -5.05 10.62
C ASN A 148 -5.85 -5.01 9.90
N LEU A 149 -5.29 -3.81 9.77
CA LEU A 149 -4.01 -3.58 9.10
C LEU A 149 -2.87 -4.30 9.83
N PHE A 150 -2.01 -4.95 9.05
CA PHE A 150 -0.76 -5.56 9.52
C PHE A 150 -0.90 -6.54 10.67
N SER A 151 -2.02 -7.25 10.73
CA SER A 151 -2.30 -8.22 11.81
C SER A 151 -1.50 -9.52 11.67
N LYS A 152 -0.98 -9.82 10.46
CA LYS A 152 -0.24 -11.04 10.17
C LYS A 152 1.26 -10.76 10.18
N ASN A 153 2.04 -11.65 10.80
CA ASN A 153 3.49 -11.59 10.74
C ASN A 153 3.99 -12.29 9.46
N ASN A 154 4.63 -11.53 8.59
CA ASN A 154 5.14 -12.00 7.30
C ASN A 154 6.66 -12.19 7.28
N ASP A 155 7.32 -12.17 8.41
CA ASP A 155 8.79 -12.28 8.51
C ASP A 155 9.31 -13.54 7.84
N LEU A 156 8.73 -14.69 8.14
CA LEU A 156 9.14 -15.96 7.54
C LEU A 156 8.90 -16.00 6.02
N PHE A 157 7.77 -15.49 5.57
CA PHE A 157 7.47 -15.41 4.14
C PHE A 157 8.51 -14.57 3.41
N LEU A 158 8.83 -13.39 3.93
CA LEU A 158 9.77 -12.46 3.31
C LEU A 158 11.20 -13.03 3.29
N LYS A 159 11.63 -13.64 4.39
CA LYS A 159 12.94 -14.31 4.44
C LYS A 159 13.07 -15.41 3.40
N LYS A 160 12.04 -16.24 3.28
CA LYS A 160 12.02 -17.33 2.30
C LYS A 160 11.96 -16.81 0.87
N HIS A 161 11.07 -15.84 0.61
CA HIS A 161 10.87 -15.28 -0.74
C HIS A 161 12.13 -14.61 -1.27
N PHE A 162 12.81 -13.83 -0.43
CA PHE A 162 14.01 -13.08 -0.81
C PHE A 162 15.32 -13.81 -0.50
N ASN A 163 15.27 -15.09 -0.07
CA ASN A 163 16.47 -15.88 0.29
C ASN A 163 17.35 -15.17 1.34
N ILE A 164 16.73 -14.52 2.31
CA ILE A 164 17.47 -13.87 3.39
C ILE A 164 17.81 -14.92 4.45
N SER A 165 19.09 -15.28 4.55
CA SER A 165 19.61 -16.00 5.69
C SER A 165 19.75 -15.05 6.88
N LYS A 166 19.60 -15.58 8.09
CA LYS A 166 19.68 -14.79 9.33
C LYS A 166 20.85 -13.82 9.38
#